data_822c8fcd3bd9e6941aae0e3d325f05a6
#
_entry.id   822c8fcd3bd9e6941aae0e3d325f05a6
#
_cell.length_a   1.000
_cell.length_b   1.000
_cell.length_c   1.000
_cell.angle_alpha   90.00
_cell.angle_beta   90.00
_cell.angle_gamma   90.00
#
_symmetry.space_group_name_H-M   'P 1'
#
loop_
_entity.id
_entity.type
_entity.pdbx_description
1 polymer ?
#
loop_
_entity_poly.entity_id
_entity_poly.type
_entity_poly.pdbx_seq_one_letter_code
_entity_poly.pdbx_strand_id
1 'polypeptide(L)'
;MSKKIAFIGAGSFGFTRKLVNDLLTFPAFQDATIALMDINAERLDYIKRAVDRIVAEGKYPAKVLATLDRKEALMGADGVVTTILHGEVDVWQHDILIPKKYGVDTNVGDTRGPSGIFRYLRTINPILDIAADIDRYCPNAVYLNYTNPMAMLCRAVQSKFPNMVATGLCHSVQGTAQMLAKWIGAPMEEITYT
;
A
#
# COMPACT_ATOMS: atom_id res chain seq x y z
N MET A 1 -1.67 19.42 -15.82
CA MET A 1 -2.94 19.00 -15.17
C MET A 1 -2.57 18.43 -13.82
N SER A 2 -3.32 18.79 -12.78
CA SER A 2 -3.17 18.24 -11.43
C SER A 2 -3.38 16.71 -11.45
N LYS A 3 -2.54 15.97 -10.75
CA LYS A 3 -2.61 14.51 -10.66
C LYS A 3 -3.62 14.06 -9.61
N LYS A 4 -4.27 12.91 -9.84
CA LYS A 4 -5.12 12.25 -8.83
C LYS A 4 -4.47 10.94 -8.38
N ILE A 5 -4.24 10.82 -7.07
CA ILE A 5 -3.68 9.62 -6.46
C ILE A 5 -4.70 9.02 -5.51
N ALA A 6 -5.14 7.79 -5.80
CA ALA A 6 -6.12 7.07 -5.00
C ALA A 6 -5.43 6.11 -4.04
N PHE A 7 -5.81 6.15 -2.77
CA PHE A 7 -5.38 5.23 -1.72
C PHE A 7 -6.52 4.29 -1.36
N ILE A 8 -6.37 3.01 -1.66
CA ILE A 8 -7.34 1.96 -1.35
C ILE A 8 -6.88 1.20 -0.11
N GLY A 9 -7.70 1.22 0.93
CA GLY A 9 -7.31 0.82 2.28
C GLY A 9 -6.63 1.97 3.03
N ALA A 10 -7.08 3.19 2.77
CA ALA A 10 -6.49 4.42 3.32
C ALA A 10 -6.49 4.47 4.85
N GLY A 11 -7.39 3.73 5.53
CA GLY A 11 -7.42 3.57 6.98
C GLY A 11 -6.18 2.88 7.58
N SER A 12 -5.25 2.42 6.75
CA SER A 12 -3.89 2.05 7.14
C SER A 12 -3.10 3.32 7.54
N PHE A 13 -3.43 3.84 8.72
CA PHE A 13 -3.05 5.19 9.18
C PHE A 13 -1.55 5.48 9.05
N GLY A 14 -0.70 4.56 9.49
CA GLY A 14 0.76 4.73 9.45
C GLY A 14 1.30 4.84 8.02
N PHE A 15 0.84 3.96 7.13
CA PHE A 15 1.25 3.97 5.72
C PHE A 15 0.73 5.17 4.97
N THR A 16 -0.59 5.38 4.98
CA THR A 16 -1.22 6.46 4.21
C THR A 16 -0.70 7.82 4.61
N ARG A 17 -0.61 8.11 5.91
CA ARG A 17 -0.07 9.38 6.41
C ARG A 17 1.36 9.63 5.93
N LYS A 18 2.23 8.61 6.03
CA LYS A 18 3.63 8.73 5.61
C LYS A 18 3.74 8.92 4.10
N LEU A 19 3.07 8.08 3.32
CA LEU A 19 3.13 8.14 1.85
C LEU A 19 2.57 9.44 1.30
N VAL A 20 1.48 9.97 1.86
CA VAL A 20 0.93 11.28 1.46
C VAL A 20 1.90 12.40 1.81
N ASN A 21 2.49 12.36 3.01
CA ASN A 21 3.49 13.36 3.39
C ASN A 21 4.68 13.34 2.43
N ASP A 22 5.22 12.16 2.14
CA ASP A 22 6.36 12.01 1.22
C ASP A 22 5.98 12.46 -0.20
N LEU A 23 4.79 12.09 -0.70
CA LEU A 23 4.30 12.47 -2.02
C LEU A 23 4.24 14.01 -2.18
N LEU A 24 3.69 14.72 -1.20
CA LEU A 24 3.53 16.18 -1.26
C LEU A 24 4.84 16.95 -1.15
N THR A 25 5.96 16.30 -0.78
CA THR A 25 7.30 16.95 -0.85
C THR A 25 7.77 17.16 -2.29
N PHE A 26 7.24 16.37 -3.25
CA PHE A 26 7.61 16.51 -4.65
C PHE A 26 6.78 17.63 -5.33
N PRO A 27 7.43 18.63 -5.96
CA PRO A 27 6.71 19.73 -6.61
C PRO A 27 5.63 19.28 -7.59
N ALA A 28 5.84 18.18 -8.29
CA ALA A 28 4.90 17.64 -9.27
C ALA A 28 3.58 17.10 -8.68
N PHE A 29 3.49 16.94 -7.36
CA PHE A 29 2.32 16.38 -6.67
C PHE A 29 1.73 17.34 -5.63
N GLN A 30 2.29 18.53 -5.44
CA GLN A 30 1.81 19.47 -4.42
C GLN A 30 0.39 19.98 -4.66
N ASP A 31 -0.09 19.96 -5.91
CA ASP A 31 -1.47 20.31 -6.31
C ASP A 31 -2.37 19.09 -6.53
N ALA A 32 -1.89 17.89 -6.18
CA ALA A 32 -2.61 16.65 -6.45
C ALA A 32 -3.95 16.55 -5.70
N THR A 33 -4.87 15.78 -6.28
CA THR A 33 -6.04 15.28 -5.55
C THR A 33 -5.69 13.97 -4.88
N ILE A 34 -5.68 13.95 -3.57
CA ILE A 34 -5.48 12.76 -2.74
C ILE A 34 -6.85 12.15 -2.45
N ALA A 35 -7.17 11.04 -3.10
CA ALA A 35 -8.43 10.32 -2.92
C ALA A 35 -8.22 9.17 -1.92
N LEU A 36 -8.81 9.29 -0.74
CA LEU A 36 -8.73 8.32 0.35
C LEU A 36 -9.99 7.45 0.31
N MET A 37 -9.82 6.14 0.21
CA MET A 37 -10.91 5.17 0.25
C MET A 37 -10.63 4.10 1.28
N ASP A 38 -11.60 3.82 2.13
CA ASP A 38 -11.59 2.69 3.06
C ASP A 38 -13.01 2.13 3.21
N ILE A 39 -13.13 0.87 3.59
CA ILE A 39 -14.42 0.24 3.92
C ILE A 39 -14.90 0.59 5.34
N ASN A 40 -14.00 1.07 6.19
CA ASN A 40 -14.28 1.47 7.56
C ASN A 40 -14.35 2.98 7.67
N ALA A 41 -15.56 3.51 7.91
CA ALA A 41 -15.83 4.95 7.95
C ALA A 41 -15.06 5.67 9.06
N GLU A 42 -14.88 5.04 10.22
CA GLU A 42 -14.16 5.63 11.35
C GLU A 42 -12.66 5.78 11.05
N ARG A 43 -12.03 4.71 10.53
CA ARG A 43 -10.62 4.75 10.07
C ARG A 43 -10.42 5.78 8.96
N LEU A 44 -11.40 5.88 8.05
CA LEU A 44 -11.37 6.87 6.97
C LEU A 44 -11.42 8.31 7.50
N ASP A 45 -12.28 8.58 8.50
CA ASP A 45 -12.34 9.89 9.14
C ASP A 45 -11.02 10.26 9.83
N TYR A 46 -10.43 9.34 10.57
CA TYR A 46 -9.14 9.58 11.23
C TYR A 46 -8.02 9.92 10.22
N ILE A 47 -7.92 9.15 9.15
CA ILE A 47 -6.87 9.42 8.16
C ILE A 47 -7.16 10.69 7.37
N LYS A 48 -8.41 10.99 7.05
CA LYS A 48 -8.78 12.24 6.38
C LYS A 48 -8.32 13.44 7.19
N ARG A 49 -8.63 13.49 8.49
CA ARG A 49 -8.20 14.59 9.38
C ARG A 49 -6.67 14.73 9.44
N ALA A 50 -5.95 13.59 9.45
CA ALA A 50 -4.49 13.63 9.45
C ALA A 50 -3.93 14.18 8.13
N VAL A 51 -4.51 13.79 6.99
CA VAL A 51 -4.09 14.29 5.66
C VAL A 51 -4.47 15.75 5.48
N ASP A 52 -5.66 16.18 5.88
CA ASP A 52 -6.08 17.58 5.86
C ASP A 52 -5.09 18.45 6.65
N ARG A 53 -4.61 17.96 7.80
CA ARG A 53 -3.61 18.66 8.61
C ARG A 53 -2.25 18.76 7.90
N ILE A 54 -1.77 17.69 7.25
CA ILE A 54 -0.54 17.71 6.45
C ILE A 54 -0.64 18.76 5.34
N VAL A 55 -1.77 18.79 4.62
CA VAL A 55 -2.02 19.75 3.54
C VAL A 55 -2.02 21.18 4.08
N ALA A 56 -2.69 21.43 5.20
CA ALA A 56 -2.79 22.74 5.80
C ALA A 56 -1.44 23.24 6.36
N GLU A 57 -0.72 22.41 7.13
CA GLU A 57 0.58 22.75 7.72
C GLU A 57 1.66 22.97 6.64
N GLY A 58 1.65 22.13 5.59
CA GLY A 58 2.56 22.26 4.45
C GLY A 58 2.16 23.36 3.46
N LYS A 59 0.99 23.97 3.64
CA LYS A 59 0.41 24.97 2.72
C LYS A 59 0.33 24.46 1.27
N TYR A 60 0.09 23.18 1.09
CA TYR A 60 -0.03 22.58 -0.23
C TYR A 60 -1.37 22.93 -0.88
N PRO A 61 -1.41 23.21 -2.20
CA PRO A 61 -2.67 23.41 -2.93
C PRO A 61 -3.43 22.11 -3.21
N ALA A 62 -3.02 21.00 -2.62
CA ALA A 62 -3.63 19.68 -2.76
C ALA A 62 -5.08 19.66 -2.28
N LYS A 63 -5.88 18.79 -2.92
CA LYS A 63 -7.28 18.52 -2.54
C LYS A 63 -7.38 17.13 -1.91
N VAL A 64 -8.23 17.00 -0.89
CA VAL A 64 -8.46 15.73 -0.21
C VAL A 64 -9.91 15.29 -0.43
N LEU A 65 -10.09 14.14 -1.07
CA LEU A 65 -11.37 13.43 -1.21
C LEU A 65 -11.35 12.22 -0.28
N ALA A 66 -12.39 12.01 0.51
CA ALA A 66 -12.56 10.80 1.32
C ALA A 66 -13.91 10.16 0.98
N THR A 67 -13.90 8.88 0.66
CA THR A 67 -15.09 8.16 0.21
C THR A 67 -15.06 6.69 0.62
N LEU A 68 -16.23 6.09 0.84
CA LEU A 68 -16.40 4.64 0.99
C LEU A 68 -16.61 3.94 -0.35
N ASP A 69 -16.80 4.71 -1.44
CA ASP A 69 -17.00 4.19 -2.79
C ASP A 69 -15.67 4.11 -3.55
N ARG A 70 -15.20 2.88 -3.81
CA ARG A 70 -13.97 2.63 -4.56
C ARG A 70 -14.02 3.19 -5.98
N LYS A 71 -15.18 3.16 -6.64
CA LYS A 71 -15.35 3.74 -7.98
C LYS A 71 -15.07 5.25 -7.95
N GLU A 72 -15.65 5.98 -7.00
CA GLU A 72 -15.45 7.42 -6.85
C GLU A 72 -13.97 7.76 -6.63
N ALA A 73 -13.28 6.98 -5.79
CA ALA A 73 -11.83 7.15 -5.57
C ALA A 73 -11.02 6.94 -6.85
N LEU A 74 -11.34 5.88 -7.62
CA LEU A 74 -10.57 5.46 -8.79
C LEU A 74 -10.82 6.30 -10.04
N MET A 75 -12.05 6.82 -10.24
CA MET A 75 -12.36 7.57 -11.48
C MET A 75 -11.37 8.71 -11.71
N GLY A 76 -10.66 8.63 -12.86
CA GLY A 76 -9.68 9.64 -13.27
C GLY A 76 -8.39 9.64 -12.44
N ALA A 77 -8.08 8.57 -11.70
CA ALA A 77 -6.82 8.45 -11.00
C ALA A 77 -5.64 8.24 -11.96
N ASP A 78 -4.52 8.90 -11.71
CA ASP A 78 -3.24 8.71 -12.40
C ASP A 78 -2.37 7.66 -11.68
N GLY A 79 -2.57 7.49 -10.39
CA GLY A 79 -1.90 6.48 -9.57
C GLY A 79 -2.84 5.90 -8.53
N VAL A 80 -2.66 4.61 -8.23
CA VAL A 80 -3.43 3.89 -7.22
C VAL A 80 -2.48 3.20 -6.26
N VAL A 81 -2.66 3.43 -4.98
CA VAL A 81 -1.88 2.82 -3.89
C VAL A 81 -2.79 1.90 -3.08
N THR A 82 -2.42 0.64 -2.93
CA THR A 82 -3.19 -0.32 -2.11
C THR A 82 -2.43 -0.70 -0.85
N THR A 83 -3.11 -0.55 0.31
CA THR A 83 -2.57 -0.82 1.65
C THR A 83 -3.57 -1.57 2.52
N ILE A 84 -4.21 -2.61 1.98
CA ILE A 84 -5.25 -3.37 2.70
C ILE A 84 -4.65 -4.47 3.59
N LEU A 85 -5.35 -4.79 4.68
CA LEU A 85 -5.17 -6.01 5.46
C LEU A 85 -6.51 -6.76 5.50
N HIS A 86 -6.64 -7.78 4.65
CA HIS A 86 -7.87 -8.57 4.61
C HIS A 86 -7.90 -9.60 5.75
N GLY A 87 -8.99 -9.61 6.51
CA GLY A 87 -9.20 -10.52 7.65
C GLY A 87 -8.65 -9.98 8.98
N GLU A 88 -8.08 -8.80 9.02
CA GLU A 88 -7.54 -8.12 10.21
C GLU A 88 -6.46 -8.93 10.98
N VAL A 89 -6.05 -8.44 12.13
CA VAL A 89 -4.97 -9.03 12.95
C VAL A 89 -5.40 -10.37 13.56
N ASP A 90 -6.66 -10.48 13.97
CA ASP A 90 -7.18 -11.70 14.62
C ASP A 90 -7.16 -12.91 13.69
N VAL A 91 -7.39 -12.72 12.40
CA VAL A 91 -7.28 -13.78 11.41
C VAL A 91 -5.81 -14.05 11.06
N TRP A 92 -4.99 -13.02 11.00
CA TRP A 92 -3.58 -13.16 10.67
C TRP A 92 -2.79 -14.04 11.66
N GLN A 93 -3.11 -13.99 12.96
CA GLN A 93 -2.45 -14.85 13.94
C GLN A 93 -2.53 -16.35 13.57
N HIS A 94 -3.61 -16.79 12.91
CA HIS A 94 -3.77 -18.18 12.49
C HIS A 94 -2.78 -18.59 11.40
N ASP A 95 -2.33 -17.64 10.57
CA ASP A 95 -1.31 -17.89 9.53
C ASP A 95 0.05 -18.27 10.16
N ILE A 96 0.28 -17.90 11.41
CA ILE A 96 1.49 -18.23 12.19
C ILE A 96 1.25 -19.45 13.08
N LEU A 97 0.15 -19.46 13.84
CA LEU A 97 -0.10 -20.48 14.86
C LEU A 97 -0.40 -21.85 14.26
N ILE A 98 -1.06 -21.93 13.09
CA ILE A 98 -1.35 -23.21 12.44
C ILE A 98 -0.08 -23.88 11.92
N PRO A 99 0.79 -23.24 11.10
CA PRO A 99 2.05 -23.84 10.66
C PRO A 99 2.97 -24.23 11.83
N LYS A 100 2.96 -23.47 12.92
CA LYS A 100 3.74 -23.78 14.11
C LYS A 100 3.41 -25.15 14.73
N LYS A 101 2.14 -25.58 14.66
CA LYS A 101 1.71 -26.92 15.10
C LYS A 101 2.38 -28.05 14.31
N TYR A 102 2.86 -27.76 13.10
CA TYR A 102 3.51 -28.72 12.21
C TYR A 102 5.03 -28.48 12.11
N GLY A 103 5.63 -27.79 13.10
CA GLY A 103 7.06 -27.59 13.17
C GLY A 103 7.60 -26.44 12.31
N VAL A 104 6.73 -25.63 11.71
CA VAL A 104 7.14 -24.44 10.95
C VAL A 104 7.10 -23.22 11.89
N ASP A 105 8.23 -22.94 12.50
CA ASP A 105 8.38 -21.82 13.46
C ASP A 105 8.84 -20.56 12.73
N THR A 106 7.90 -19.70 12.41
CA THR A 106 8.15 -18.37 11.82
C THR A 106 7.69 -17.27 12.76
N ASN A 107 8.40 -16.15 12.80
CA ASN A 107 8.02 -15.01 13.64
C ASN A 107 6.99 -14.09 12.97
N VAL A 108 7.16 -13.73 11.71
CA VAL A 108 6.23 -12.84 10.95
C VAL A 108 5.46 -13.60 9.89
N GLY A 109 6.13 -14.31 9.00
CA GLY A 109 5.57 -15.25 8.02
C GLY A 109 4.57 -14.69 7.02
N ASP A 110 4.56 -13.37 6.76
CA ASP A 110 3.52 -12.74 5.94
C ASP A 110 3.89 -12.61 4.46
N THR A 111 5.09 -13.02 4.05
CA THR A 111 5.60 -12.82 2.69
C THR A 111 5.87 -14.11 1.91
N ARG A 112 6.19 -15.21 2.59
CA ARG A 112 6.52 -16.51 1.99
C ARG A 112 6.30 -17.66 2.97
N GLY A 113 6.52 -18.91 2.50
CA GLY A 113 6.26 -20.09 3.30
C GLY A 113 4.77 -20.36 3.52
N PRO A 114 4.41 -21.34 4.38
CA PRO A 114 3.00 -21.69 4.63
C PRO A 114 2.16 -20.50 5.09
N SER A 115 2.68 -19.69 6.00
CA SER A 115 2.00 -18.50 6.53
C SER A 115 1.71 -17.47 5.43
N GLY A 116 2.69 -17.20 4.56
CA GLY A 116 2.52 -16.31 3.40
C GLY A 116 1.50 -16.85 2.40
N ILE A 117 1.47 -18.19 2.19
CA ILE A 117 0.50 -18.82 1.29
C ILE A 117 -0.93 -18.68 1.83
N PHE A 118 -1.18 -18.92 3.12
CA PHE A 118 -2.49 -18.72 3.73
C PHE A 118 -2.95 -17.28 3.62
N ARG A 119 -2.06 -16.34 3.89
CA ARG A 119 -2.36 -14.92 3.73
C ARG A 119 -2.65 -14.55 2.28
N TYR A 120 -1.89 -15.08 1.33
CA TYR A 120 -2.15 -14.90 -0.10
C TYR A 120 -3.53 -15.40 -0.50
N LEU A 121 -3.89 -16.65 -0.18
CA LEU A 121 -5.17 -17.25 -0.53
C LEU A 121 -6.36 -16.46 0.00
N ARG A 122 -6.23 -15.86 1.18
CA ARG A 122 -7.25 -14.99 1.76
C ARG A 122 -7.32 -13.62 1.07
N THR A 123 -6.17 -13.06 0.66
CA THR A 123 -6.07 -11.67 0.20
C THR A 123 -6.21 -11.53 -1.31
N ILE A 124 -6.00 -12.60 -2.09
CA ILE A 124 -5.91 -12.51 -3.55
C ILE A 124 -7.22 -12.04 -4.20
N ASN A 125 -8.38 -12.52 -3.76
CA ASN A 125 -9.65 -12.12 -4.35
C ASN A 125 -9.93 -10.62 -4.20
N PRO A 126 -9.86 -10.01 -3.01
CA PRO A 126 -9.96 -8.55 -2.86
C PRO A 126 -8.97 -7.76 -3.72
N ILE A 127 -7.74 -8.23 -3.86
CA ILE A 127 -6.73 -7.56 -4.70
C ILE A 127 -7.09 -7.65 -6.19
N LEU A 128 -7.56 -8.79 -6.65
CA LEU A 128 -7.98 -8.95 -8.05
C LEU A 128 -9.26 -8.13 -8.36
N ASP A 129 -10.16 -7.97 -7.40
CA ASP A 129 -11.35 -7.11 -7.53
C ASP A 129 -10.94 -5.63 -7.60
N ILE A 130 -9.95 -5.21 -6.79
CA ILE A 130 -9.39 -3.85 -6.88
C ILE A 130 -8.72 -3.66 -8.24
N ALA A 131 -7.91 -4.61 -8.70
CA ALA A 131 -7.24 -4.53 -10.00
C ALA A 131 -8.25 -4.47 -11.17
N ALA A 132 -9.34 -5.22 -11.11
CA ALA A 132 -10.42 -5.16 -12.10
C ALA A 132 -11.10 -3.78 -12.14
N ASP A 133 -11.29 -3.15 -10.97
CA ASP A 133 -11.84 -1.80 -10.91
C ASP A 133 -10.83 -0.75 -11.41
N ILE A 134 -9.53 -0.93 -11.17
CA ILE A 134 -8.48 -0.07 -11.74
C ILE A 134 -8.51 -0.16 -13.26
N ASP A 135 -8.51 -1.38 -13.82
CA ASP A 135 -8.56 -1.61 -15.27
C ASP A 135 -9.81 -0.97 -15.89
N ARG A 136 -10.93 -0.99 -15.18
CA ARG A 136 -12.22 -0.42 -15.63
C ARG A 136 -12.30 1.11 -15.53
N TYR A 137 -11.85 1.71 -14.41
CA TYR A 137 -12.11 3.12 -14.08
C TYR A 137 -10.92 4.05 -14.31
N CYS A 138 -9.69 3.50 -14.33
CA CYS A 138 -8.45 4.24 -14.55
C CYS A 138 -7.37 3.37 -15.20
N PRO A 139 -7.59 2.81 -16.40
CA PRO A 139 -6.72 1.81 -17.02
C PRO A 139 -5.28 2.28 -17.28
N ASN A 140 -5.06 3.60 -17.31
CA ASN A 140 -3.73 4.19 -17.51
C ASN A 140 -3.03 4.55 -16.19
N ALA A 141 -3.64 4.26 -15.04
CA ALA A 141 -3.05 4.54 -13.74
C ALA A 141 -1.87 3.60 -13.44
N VAL A 142 -0.85 4.12 -12.75
CA VAL A 142 0.20 3.29 -12.17
C VAL A 142 -0.32 2.66 -10.88
N TYR A 143 -0.31 1.34 -10.80
CA TYR A 143 -0.74 0.60 -9.62
C TYR A 143 0.45 0.25 -8.72
N LEU A 144 0.43 0.74 -7.49
CA LEU A 144 1.46 0.54 -6.45
C LEU A 144 0.90 -0.32 -5.31
N ASN A 145 1.38 -1.55 -5.20
CA ASN A 145 0.93 -2.46 -4.16
C ASN A 145 1.88 -2.46 -2.94
N TYR A 146 1.35 -2.12 -1.76
CA TYR A 146 2.02 -2.25 -0.47
C TYR A 146 1.47 -3.41 0.38
N THR A 147 0.47 -4.14 -0.14
CA THR A 147 -0.15 -5.26 0.57
C THR A 147 0.71 -6.52 0.46
N ASN A 148 0.91 -7.21 1.58
CA ASN A 148 1.58 -8.51 1.63
C ASN A 148 0.61 -9.69 1.46
N PRO A 149 1.09 -10.83 0.90
CA PRO A 149 2.45 -11.11 0.40
C PRO A 149 2.70 -10.48 -0.98
N MET A 150 3.53 -9.47 -1.01
CA MET A 150 3.71 -8.56 -2.15
C MET A 150 4.03 -9.29 -3.46
N ALA A 151 5.05 -10.16 -3.46
CA ALA A 151 5.49 -10.84 -4.68
C ALA A 151 4.39 -11.73 -5.29
N MET A 152 3.67 -12.49 -4.46
CA MET A 152 2.59 -13.37 -4.91
C MET A 152 1.42 -12.55 -5.47
N LEU A 153 1.03 -11.47 -4.79
CA LEU A 153 -0.08 -10.61 -5.21
C LEU A 153 0.25 -9.87 -6.50
N CYS A 154 1.45 -9.29 -6.62
CA CYS A 154 1.89 -8.61 -7.86
C CYS A 154 1.95 -9.59 -9.02
N ARG A 155 2.48 -10.82 -8.82
CA ARG A 155 2.51 -11.85 -9.84
C ARG A 155 1.11 -12.21 -10.34
N ALA A 156 0.15 -12.37 -9.42
CA ALA A 156 -1.23 -12.69 -9.78
C ALA A 156 -1.90 -11.56 -10.56
N VAL A 157 -1.71 -10.29 -10.14
CA VAL A 157 -2.23 -9.11 -10.86
C VAL A 157 -1.63 -9.05 -12.26
N GLN A 158 -0.32 -9.15 -12.41
CA GLN A 158 0.34 -9.12 -13.72
C GLN A 158 -0.10 -10.27 -14.63
N SER A 159 -0.35 -11.45 -14.07
CA SER A 159 -0.83 -12.61 -14.84
C SER A 159 -2.26 -12.40 -15.37
N LYS A 160 -3.14 -11.75 -14.57
CA LYS A 160 -4.55 -11.54 -14.93
C LYS A 160 -4.77 -10.25 -15.73
N PHE A 161 -3.95 -9.23 -15.49
CA PHE A 161 -4.00 -7.92 -16.15
C PHE A 161 -2.63 -7.55 -16.73
N PRO A 162 -2.18 -8.22 -17.82
CA PRO A 162 -0.83 -8.09 -18.35
C PRO A 162 -0.48 -6.69 -18.87
N ASN A 163 -1.47 -5.88 -19.20
CA ASN A 163 -1.29 -4.51 -19.69
C ASN A 163 -1.26 -3.47 -18.57
N MET A 164 -1.58 -3.86 -17.33
CA MET A 164 -1.56 -2.95 -16.19
C MET A 164 -0.14 -2.61 -15.77
N VAL A 165 0.18 -1.33 -15.65
CA VAL A 165 1.46 -0.88 -15.08
C VAL A 165 1.38 -1.05 -13.57
N ALA A 166 1.85 -2.19 -13.07
CA ALA A 166 1.75 -2.55 -11.65
C ALA A 166 3.12 -2.92 -11.08
N THR A 167 3.41 -2.45 -9.86
CA THR A 167 4.60 -2.82 -9.10
C THR A 167 4.29 -2.94 -7.61
N GLY A 168 5.14 -3.69 -6.90
CA GLY A 168 5.09 -3.78 -5.45
C GLY A 168 6.20 -2.94 -4.81
N LEU A 169 5.89 -2.29 -3.70
CA LEU A 169 6.84 -1.47 -2.96
C LEU A 169 6.91 -1.92 -1.50
N CYS A 170 8.11 -1.89 -0.94
CA CYS A 170 8.35 -2.20 0.46
C CYS A 170 9.36 -1.21 1.07
N HIS A 171 8.97 -0.55 2.15
CA HIS A 171 9.85 0.37 2.88
C HIS A 171 10.96 -0.35 3.66
N SER A 172 10.87 -1.67 3.86
CA SER A 172 11.89 -2.46 4.57
C SER A 172 13.25 -2.45 3.88
N VAL A 173 13.29 -2.25 2.56
CA VAL A 173 14.56 -2.18 1.80
C VAL A 173 15.42 -1.04 2.34
N GLN A 174 14.89 0.18 2.37
CA GLN A 174 15.61 1.35 2.88
C GLN A 174 15.93 1.21 4.38
N GLY A 175 14.94 0.75 5.17
CA GLY A 175 15.13 0.53 6.60
C GLY A 175 16.22 -0.49 6.93
N THR A 176 16.28 -1.59 6.17
CA THR A 176 17.32 -2.61 6.32
C THR A 176 18.69 -2.07 5.92
N ALA A 177 18.78 -1.35 4.80
CA ALA A 177 20.03 -0.75 4.36
C ALA A 177 20.57 0.25 5.40
N GLN A 178 19.71 1.12 5.94
CA GLN A 178 20.09 2.06 7.03
C GLN A 178 20.55 1.34 8.28
N MET A 179 19.86 0.25 8.66
CA MET A 179 20.23 -0.56 9.81
C MET A 179 21.61 -1.23 9.61
N LEU A 180 21.87 -1.78 8.43
CA LEU A 180 23.17 -2.38 8.08
C LEU A 180 24.27 -1.33 8.08
N ALA A 181 24.07 -0.18 7.45
CA ALA A 181 25.01 0.92 7.47
C ALA A 181 25.43 1.31 8.90
N LYS A 182 24.42 1.45 9.78
CA LYS A 182 24.64 1.76 11.20
C LYS A 182 25.44 0.66 11.94
N TRP A 183 25.12 -0.60 11.71
CA TRP A 183 25.80 -1.71 12.38
C TRP A 183 27.26 -1.90 11.91
N ILE A 184 27.50 -1.67 10.62
CA ILE A 184 28.84 -1.76 10.03
C ILE A 184 29.67 -0.50 10.36
N GLY A 185 28.99 0.63 10.67
CA GLY A 185 29.64 1.92 10.88
C GLY A 185 30.07 2.60 9.58
N ALA A 186 29.42 2.25 8.46
CA ALA A 186 29.68 2.83 7.14
C ALA A 186 28.64 3.90 6.77
N PRO A 187 29.00 4.92 5.97
CA PRO A 187 28.04 5.85 5.39
C PRO A 187 27.03 5.11 4.51
N MET A 188 25.78 5.61 4.46
CA MET A 188 24.70 4.98 3.68
C MET A 188 25.02 4.92 2.17
N GLU A 189 25.78 5.90 1.68
CA GLU A 189 26.19 6.04 0.27
C GLU A 189 27.14 4.92 -0.18
N GLU A 190 27.83 4.26 0.77
CA GLU A 190 28.74 3.14 0.51
C GLU A 190 28.02 1.79 0.54
N ILE A 191 26.74 1.75 0.94
CA ILE A 191 25.98 0.51 1.01
C ILE A 191 25.30 0.24 -0.33
N THR A 192 25.77 -0.80 -1.02
CA THR A 192 25.16 -1.32 -2.24
C THR A 192 24.45 -2.65 -1.96
N TYR A 193 23.27 -2.83 -2.54
CA TYR A 193 22.46 -4.05 -2.39
C TYR A 193 21.66 -4.31 -3.68
N THR A 194 21.39 -5.56 -3.95
CA THR A 194 20.58 -6.05 -5.07
C THR A 194 19.41 -6.91 -4.61
#